data_114b5b68bfa827ebdf51c1682450a15e
#
_entry.id   114b5b68bfa827ebdf51c1682450a15e
#
_cell.length_a   1.000
_cell.length_b   1.000
_cell.length_c   1.000
_cell.angle_alpha   90.00
_cell.angle_beta   90.00
_cell.angle_gamma   90.00
#
_symmetry.space_group_name_H-M   'P 1'
#
loop_
_entity.id
_entity.type
_entity.pdbx_description
1 polymer ?
#
loop_
_entity_poly.entity_id
_entity_poly.type
_entity_poly.pdbx_seq_one_letter_code
_entity_poly.pdbx_strand_id
1 'polypeptide(L)'
;MSEELKNAIEKRRTFAIISHPDAGKTTLTEKLLLYGGAIHLAGSVKSRKTQKHAVSDWMEIEKQRGISVTSSVLQFDYDGFRINILDTPGHQDFSEDTYRTLMAVDSAVMIIDVAKGVEAQTKKLFKVCKQRGIPIFTFVNKLDRYGKNPIDLMEEIEKVLEIDAYPMNWPIGVDGNYQGVYNRNKGQIELFNEDGSHGQNILSSVVGSVDDPAFAEMLGQEVHQALCEDIELLDKIGRAHV
;
A
#
# COMPACT_ATOMS: atom_id res chain seq x y z
N MET A 1 -3.86 -35.03 10.14
CA MET A 1 -3.01 -33.84 10.07
C MET A 1 -2.53 -33.54 11.48
N SER A 2 -1.23 -33.44 11.71
CA SER A 2 -0.70 -33.15 13.06
C SER A 2 -1.12 -31.77 13.54
N GLU A 3 -1.20 -31.55 14.85
CA GLU A 3 -1.57 -30.27 15.45
C GLU A 3 -0.56 -29.18 15.11
N GLU A 4 0.72 -29.53 15.02
CA GLU A 4 1.79 -28.64 14.56
C GLU A 4 1.57 -28.14 13.13
N LEU A 5 1.11 -29.02 12.22
CA LEU A 5 0.84 -28.65 10.84
C LEU A 5 -0.37 -27.71 10.73
N LYS A 6 -1.42 -27.95 11.54
CA LYS A 6 -2.56 -27.04 11.61
C LYS A 6 -2.15 -25.65 12.08
N ASN A 7 -1.38 -25.56 13.16
CA ASN A 7 -0.88 -24.31 13.70
C ASN A 7 0.02 -23.56 12.69
N ALA A 8 0.87 -24.31 11.96
CA ALA A 8 1.70 -23.72 10.92
C ALA A 8 0.89 -23.13 9.74
N ILE A 9 -0.23 -23.76 9.37
CA ILE A 9 -1.15 -23.28 8.34
C ILE A 9 -1.89 -22.03 8.84
N GLU A 10 -2.43 -22.08 10.05
CA GLU A 10 -3.19 -20.97 10.65
C GLU A 10 -2.36 -19.70 10.82
N LYS A 11 -1.05 -19.83 11.03
CA LYS A 11 -0.12 -18.71 11.17
C LYS A 11 0.45 -18.20 9.85
N ARG A 12 0.17 -18.83 8.72
CA ARG A 12 0.69 -18.40 7.43
C ARG A 12 -0.26 -17.41 6.74
N ARG A 13 0.31 -16.35 6.19
CA ARG A 13 -0.40 -15.36 5.38
C ARG A 13 0.37 -15.16 4.08
N THR A 14 -0.28 -15.38 2.98
CA THR A 14 0.34 -15.28 1.64
C THR A 14 -0.42 -14.28 0.81
N PHE A 15 0.26 -13.23 0.34
CA PHE A 15 -0.37 -12.25 -0.53
C PHE A 15 0.53 -11.87 -1.70
N ALA A 16 -0.10 -11.47 -2.81
CA ALA A 16 0.60 -10.89 -3.95
C ALA A 16 0.52 -9.37 -3.93
N ILE A 17 1.52 -8.71 -4.50
CA ILE A 17 1.47 -7.29 -4.76
C ILE A 17 1.25 -7.08 -6.26
N ILE A 18 0.15 -6.44 -6.60
CA ILE A 18 -0.24 -6.15 -7.98
C ILE A 18 -0.25 -4.64 -8.23
N SER A 19 0.24 -4.21 -9.37
CA SER A 19 0.26 -2.80 -9.73
C SER A 19 0.53 -2.58 -11.21
N HIS A 20 0.32 -1.35 -11.67
CA HIS A 20 0.93 -0.87 -12.90
C HIS A 20 2.45 -0.69 -12.71
N PRO A 21 3.29 -0.81 -13.76
CA PRO A 21 4.70 -0.45 -13.69
C PRO A 21 4.90 0.96 -13.11
N ASP A 22 5.97 1.14 -12.33
CA ASP A 22 6.32 2.41 -11.66
C ASP A 22 5.34 2.91 -10.55
N ALA A 23 4.30 2.17 -10.22
CA ALA A 23 3.42 2.52 -9.10
C ALA A 23 4.09 2.42 -7.72
N GLY A 24 5.27 1.76 -7.64
CA GLY A 24 6.08 1.63 -6.43
C GLY A 24 6.03 0.24 -5.79
N LYS A 25 5.72 -0.80 -6.57
CA LYS A 25 5.66 -2.19 -6.10
C LYS A 25 6.94 -2.61 -5.37
N THR A 26 8.09 -2.53 -6.04
CA THR A 26 9.39 -2.91 -5.46
C THR A 26 9.72 -2.10 -4.20
N THR A 27 9.40 -0.80 -4.19
CA THR A 27 9.61 0.05 -3.02
C THR A 27 8.76 -0.39 -1.83
N LEU A 28 7.48 -0.71 -2.05
CA LEU A 28 6.60 -1.21 -0.98
C LEU A 28 7.08 -2.56 -0.47
N THR A 29 7.42 -3.50 -1.37
CA THR A 29 7.96 -4.81 -1.01
C THR A 29 9.20 -4.68 -0.11
N GLU A 30 10.15 -3.83 -0.49
CA GLU A 30 11.36 -3.58 0.30
C GLU A 30 11.06 -2.95 1.67
N LYS A 31 10.09 -2.04 1.73
CA LYS A 31 9.67 -1.46 3.01
C LYS A 31 9.02 -2.48 3.92
N LEU A 32 8.18 -3.37 3.40
CA LEU A 32 7.59 -4.47 4.17
C LEU A 32 8.66 -5.42 4.73
N LEU A 33 9.67 -5.77 3.91
CA LEU A 33 10.80 -6.58 4.35
C LEU A 33 11.65 -5.88 5.42
N LEU A 34 11.85 -4.57 5.29
CA LEU A 34 12.58 -3.76 6.26
C LEU A 34 11.84 -3.71 7.60
N TYR A 35 10.54 -3.41 7.59
CA TYR A 35 9.72 -3.38 8.81
C TYR A 35 9.52 -4.76 9.44
N GLY A 36 9.50 -5.81 8.62
CA GLY A 36 9.50 -7.20 9.09
C GLY A 36 10.85 -7.69 9.60
N GLY A 37 11.90 -6.84 9.57
CA GLY A 37 13.24 -7.20 10.02
C GLY A 37 13.97 -8.20 9.12
N ALA A 38 13.44 -8.51 7.94
CA ALA A 38 14.06 -9.44 6.99
C ALA A 38 15.27 -8.85 6.27
N ILE A 39 15.34 -7.53 6.14
CA ILE A 39 16.47 -6.79 5.59
C ILE A 39 16.82 -5.59 6.50
N HIS A 40 18.08 -5.18 6.50
CA HIS A 40 18.54 -4.05 7.31
C HIS A 40 18.53 -2.70 6.58
N LEU A 41 18.45 -2.71 5.25
CA LEU A 41 18.46 -1.52 4.40
C LEU A 41 17.63 -1.79 3.15
N ALA A 42 16.65 -0.92 2.88
CA ALA A 42 15.93 -0.94 1.61
C ALA A 42 16.76 -0.26 0.51
N GLY A 43 16.76 -0.82 -0.69
CA GLY A 43 17.38 -0.23 -1.88
C GLY A 43 16.53 0.91 -2.44
N SER A 44 17.14 1.84 -3.17
CA SER A 44 16.43 2.87 -3.93
C SER A 44 16.43 2.50 -5.42
N VAL A 45 15.27 2.25 -5.97
CA VAL A 45 15.09 1.88 -7.40
C VAL A 45 15.50 3.02 -8.35
N LYS A 46 15.49 4.27 -7.91
CA LYS A 46 15.72 5.46 -8.77
C LYS A 46 17.08 6.13 -8.63
N SER A 47 17.93 5.69 -7.72
CA SER A 47 19.23 6.34 -7.54
C SER A 47 20.25 5.82 -8.55
N ARG A 48 20.44 6.55 -9.65
CA ARG A 48 21.55 6.35 -10.61
C ARG A 48 22.96 6.47 -9.98
N LYS A 49 23.05 6.84 -8.69
CA LYS A 49 24.33 7.13 -8.01
C LYS A 49 24.67 6.20 -6.86
N THR A 50 23.78 5.30 -6.43
CA THR A 50 24.09 4.34 -5.37
C THR A 50 24.06 2.92 -5.93
N GLN A 51 25.15 2.18 -5.74
CA GLN A 51 25.30 0.77 -6.15
C GLN A 51 24.41 -0.23 -5.37
N LYS A 52 23.38 0.25 -4.66
CA LYS A 52 22.46 -0.60 -3.91
C LYS A 52 21.20 -0.84 -4.75
N HIS A 53 21.09 -2.05 -5.25
CA HIS A 53 19.87 -2.53 -5.93
C HIS A 53 18.87 -3.05 -4.92
N ALA A 54 17.60 -3.11 -5.33
CA ALA A 54 16.52 -3.70 -4.55
C ALA A 54 16.82 -5.20 -4.26
N VAL A 55 16.48 -5.67 -3.07
CA VAL A 55 16.69 -7.07 -2.67
C VAL A 55 15.80 -8.02 -3.45
N SER A 56 14.64 -7.53 -3.90
CA SER A 56 13.72 -8.29 -4.75
C SER A 56 14.20 -8.46 -6.20
N ASP A 57 15.10 -7.57 -6.66
CA ASP A 57 15.60 -7.56 -8.03
C ASP A 57 16.96 -8.27 -8.11
N TRP A 58 16.96 -9.59 -8.07
CA TRP A 58 18.18 -10.41 -8.03
C TRP A 58 18.71 -10.86 -9.39
N MET A 59 17.88 -10.82 -10.44
CA MET A 59 18.34 -11.08 -11.79
C MET A 59 19.01 -9.85 -12.40
N GLU A 60 20.06 -10.06 -13.20
CA GLU A 60 20.84 -8.99 -13.82
C GLU A 60 20.01 -8.13 -14.79
N ILE A 61 19.02 -8.73 -15.47
CA ILE A 61 18.06 -8.05 -16.32
C ILE A 61 17.14 -7.12 -15.51
N GLU A 62 16.71 -7.54 -14.32
CA GLU A 62 15.88 -6.75 -13.42
C GLU A 62 16.64 -5.54 -12.90
N LYS A 63 17.91 -5.72 -12.54
CA LYS A 63 18.81 -4.63 -12.13
C LYS A 63 19.05 -3.60 -13.22
N GLN A 64 19.22 -4.04 -14.47
CA GLN A 64 19.45 -3.15 -15.61
C GLN A 64 18.20 -2.36 -16.00
N ARG A 65 17.03 -2.97 -15.93
CA ARG A 65 15.76 -2.36 -16.34
C ARG A 65 15.04 -1.65 -15.20
N GLY A 66 15.38 -1.95 -13.92
CA GLY A 66 14.72 -1.43 -12.74
C GLY A 66 13.27 -1.92 -12.59
N ILE A 67 12.97 -3.11 -13.12
CA ILE A 67 11.66 -3.77 -13.09
C ILE A 67 11.83 -5.24 -12.76
N SER A 68 10.93 -5.81 -11.97
CA SER A 68 10.88 -7.24 -11.70
C SER A 68 10.37 -8.00 -12.91
N VAL A 69 11.14 -8.98 -13.37
CA VAL A 69 10.86 -9.80 -14.57
C VAL A 69 10.30 -11.17 -14.18
N THR A 70 10.69 -11.68 -13.01
CA THR A 70 10.28 -12.98 -12.50
C THR A 70 9.51 -12.85 -11.19
N SER A 71 8.59 -13.80 -10.94
CA SER A 71 7.92 -13.90 -9.65
C SER A 71 8.88 -14.44 -8.60
N SER A 72 9.01 -13.76 -7.47
CA SER A 72 9.79 -14.20 -6.33
C SER A 72 8.92 -14.36 -5.09
N VAL A 73 9.30 -15.29 -4.21
CA VAL A 73 8.67 -15.48 -2.90
C VAL A 73 9.59 -14.89 -1.85
N LEU A 74 9.11 -13.87 -1.17
CA LEU A 74 9.80 -13.22 -0.06
C LEU A 74 9.09 -13.58 1.24
N GLN A 75 9.85 -13.93 2.28
CA GLN A 75 9.27 -14.44 3.50
C GLN A 75 9.90 -13.78 4.73
N PHE A 76 9.05 -13.48 5.73
CA PHE A 76 9.47 -13.00 7.05
C PHE A 76 8.42 -13.33 8.10
N ASP A 77 8.83 -13.27 9.37
CA ASP A 77 7.93 -13.45 10.51
C ASP A 77 7.55 -12.06 11.07
N TYR A 78 6.26 -11.84 11.30
CA TYR A 78 5.74 -10.60 11.86
C TYR A 78 4.55 -10.88 12.76
N ASP A 79 4.56 -10.36 13.98
CA ASP A 79 3.47 -10.48 14.97
C ASP A 79 2.96 -11.94 15.14
N GLY A 80 3.88 -12.90 15.16
CA GLY A 80 3.56 -14.32 15.33
C GLY A 80 3.02 -15.02 14.08
N PHE A 81 2.92 -14.32 12.96
CA PHE A 81 2.54 -14.86 11.66
C PHE A 81 3.76 -14.98 10.74
N ARG A 82 3.73 -16.00 9.88
CA ARG A 82 4.65 -16.14 8.77
C ARG A 82 4.07 -15.50 7.52
N ILE A 83 4.65 -14.41 7.11
CA ILE A 83 4.23 -13.63 5.95
C ILE A 83 4.99 -14.09 4.72
N ASN A 84 4.27 -14.39 3.64
CA ASN A 84 4.83 -14.66 2.33
C ASN A 84 4.34 -13.59 1.37
N ILE A 85 5.25 -12.87 0.76
CA ILE A 85 4.96 -11.92 -0.31
C ILE A 85 5.34 -12.58 -1.63
N LEU A 86 4.39 -12.73 -2.52
CA LEU A 86 4.63 -13.13 -3.89
C LEU A 86 4.76 -11.87 -4.73
N ASP A 87 6.00 -11.52 -5.07
CA ASP A 87 6.28 -10.38 -5.94
C ASP A 87 5.99 -10.77 -7.38
N THR A 88 5.07 -10.05 -8.02
CA THR A 88 4.64 -10.34 -9.39
C THR A 88 5.39 -9.43 -10.36
N PRO A 89 5.71 -9.92 -11.58
CA PRO A 89 6.28 -9.05 -12.61
C PRO A 89 5.36 -7.87 -12.91
N GLY A 90 5.90 -6.65 -12.87
CA GLY A 90 5.14 -5.43 -13.15
C GLY A 90 4.93 -5.15 -14.63
N HIS A 91 5.64 -5.84 -15.52
CA HIS A 91 5.62 -5.57 -16.97
C HIS A 91 4.48 -6.30 -17.67
N GLN A 92 3.93 -5.69 -18.73
CA GLN A 92 2.81 -6.25 -19.50
C GLN A 92 3.14 -7.59 -20.18
N ASP A 93 4.42 -7.82 -20.52
CA ASP A 93 4.88 -9.02 -21.22
C ASP A 93 4.94 -10.28 -20.35
N PHE A 94 4.81 -10.12 -19.01
CA PHE A 94 4.90 -11.23 -18.06
C PHE A 94 3.55 -11.58 -17.40
N SER A 95 2.46 -11.29 -18.08
CA SER A 95 1.09 -11.47 -17.54
C SER A 95 0.75 -12.91 -17.14
N GLU A 96 1.30 -13.93 -17.85
CA GLU A 96 1.02 -15.33 -17.54
C GLU A 96 1.60 -15.77 -16.19
N ASP A 97 2.82 -15.37 -15.88
CA ASP A 97 3.45 -15.67 -14.59
C ASP A 97 2.74 -14.95 -13.44
N THR A 98 2.24 -13.74 -13.69
CA THR A 98 1.40 -13.02 -12.73
C THR A 98 0.11 -13.78 -12.45
N TYR A 99 -0.55 -14.32 -13.47
CA TYR A 99 -1.75 -15.15 -13.30
C TYR A 99 -1.48 -16.41 -12.49
N ARG A 100 -0.38 -17.10 -12.76
CA ARG A 100 0.02 -18.30 -12.02
C ARG A 100 0.32 -17.97 -10.55
N THR A 101 1.00 -16.86 -10.30
CA THR A 101 1.31 -16.38 -8.95
C THR A 101 0.04 -16.07 -8.16
N LEU A 102 -0.95 -15.43 -8.78
CA LEU A 102 -2.23 -15.13 -8.16
C LEU A 102 -3.06 -16.39 -7.81
N MET A 103 -2.73 -17.56 -8.35
CA MET A 103 -3.39 -18.82 -7.94
C MET A 103 -2.92 -19.32 -6.58
N ALA A 104 -1.80 -18.85 -6.09
CA ALA A 104 -1.15 -19.36 -4.88
C ALA A 104 -1.29 -18.40 -3.68
N VAL A 105 -2.13 -17.36 -3.77
CA VAL A 105 -2.27 -16.35 -2.72
C VAL A 105 -3.64 -16.36 -2.06
N ASP A 106 -3.65 -15.94 -0.79
CA ASP A 106 -4.88 -15.78 0.01
C ASP A 106 -5.53 -14.41 -0.23
N SER A 107 -4.72 -13.42 -0.61
CA SER A 107 -5.16 -12.03 -0.86
C SER A 107 -4.19 -11.29 -1.78
N ALA A 108 -4.57 -10.10 -2.22
CA ALA A 108 -3.72 -9.23 -3.03
C ALA A 108 -3.69 -7.80 -2.48
N VAL A 109 -2.52 -7.17 -2.54
CA VAL A 109 -2.33 -5.74 -2.32
C VAL A 109 -2.21 -5.06 -3.67
N MET A 110 -3.18 -4.23 -4.00
CA MET A 110 -3.22 -3.45 -5.24
C MET A 110 -2.66 -2.05 -4.99
N ILE A 111 -1.59 -1.70 -5.69
CA ILE A 111 -0.96 -0.38 -5.56
C ILE A 111 -1.47 0.54 -6.67
N ILE A 112 -1.91 1.73 -6.26
CA ILE A 112 -2.34 2.82 -7.14
C ILE A 112 -1.44 4.02 -6.92
N ASP A 113 -0.91 4.60 -8.00
CA ASP A 113 -0.19 5.86 -7.98
C ASP A 113 -1.20 7.02 -7.86
N VAL A 114 -1.08 7.87 -6.83
CA VAL A 114 -2.02 8.96 -6.57
C VAL A 114 -2.18 9.91 -7.77
N ALA A 115 -1.11 10.14 -8.53
CA ALA A 115 -1.15 11.04 -9.69
C ALA A 115 -1.80 10.41 -10.92
N LYS A 116 -1.64 9.09 -11.10
CA LYS A 116 -2.10 8.38 -12.29
C LYS A 116 -3.49 7.77 -12.12
N GLY A 117 -3.84 7.33 -10.91
CA GLY A 117 -5.10 6.64 -10.62
C GLY A 117 -5.11 5.20 -11.12
N VAL A 118 -6.27 4.71 -11.55
CA VAL A 118 -6.47 3.32 -11.98
C VAL A 118 -5.98 3.10 -13.41
N GLU A 119 -4.77 2.60 -13.55
CA GLU A 119 -4.15 2.35 -14.85
C GLU A 119 -4.56 0.99 -15.45
N ALA A 120 -4.35 0.84 -16.78
CA ALA A 120 -4.83 -0.31 -17.55
C ALA A 120 -4.36 -1.67 -17.02
N GLN A 121 -3.10 -1.78 -16.58
CA GLN A 121 -2.57 -3.03 -16.03
C GLN A 121 -3.20 -3.37 -14.68
N THR A 122 -3.36 -2.38 -13.81
CA THR A 122 -4.05 -2.53 -12.53
C THR A 122 -5.46 -3.07 -12.73
N LYS A 123 -6.21 -2.49 -13.69
CA LYS A 123 -7.57 -2.94 -14.04
C LYS A 123 -7.62 -4.38 -14.51
N LYS A 124 -6.65 -4.81 -15.35
CA LYS A 124 -6.55 -6.21 -15.80
C LYS A 124 -6.32 -7.17 -14.65
N LEU A 125 -5.36 -6.87 -13.77
CA LEU A 125 -5.01 -7.71 -12.63
C LEU A 125 -6.14 -7.76 -11.59
N PHE A 126 -6.77 -6.62 -11.34
CA PHE A 126 -7.97 -6.55 -10.50
C PHE A 126 -9.07 -7.49 -11.00
N LYS A 127 -9.36 -7.46 -12.30
CA LYS A 127 -10.39 -8.34 -12.90
C LYS A 127 -10.09 -9.82 -12.66
N VAL A 128 -8.83 -10.22 -12.73
CA VAL A 128 -8.41 -11.60 -12.43
C VAL A 128 -8.65 -11.94 -10.97
N CYS A 129 -8.28 -11.06 -10.05
CA CYS A 129 -8.52 -11.26 -8.62
C CYS A 129 -10.03 -11.36 -8.32
N LYS A 130 -10.84 -10.46 -8.89
CA LYS A 130 -12.31 -10.46 -8.73
C LYS A 130 -12.94 -11.75 -9.25
N GLN A 131 -12.54 -12.23 -10.43
CA GLN A 131 -13.03 -13.50 -11.00
C GLN A 131 -12.71 -14.73 -10.14
N ARG A 132 -11.63 -14.67 -9.38
CA ARG A 132 -11.17 -15.74 -8.50
C ARG A 132 -11.61 -15.60 -7.05
N GLY A 133 -12.32 -14.54 -6.71
CA GLY A 133 -12.73 -14.26 -5.34
C GLY A 133 -11.56 -13.96 -4.40
N ILE A 134 -10.44 -13.46 -4.93
CA ILE A 134 -9.27 -13.08 -4.13
C ILE A 134 -9.55 -11.73 -3.47
N PRO A 135 -9.55 -11.63 -2.14
CA PRO A 135 -9.71 -10.35 -1.44
C PRO A 135 -8.60 -9.36 -1.82
N ILE A 136 -8.98 -8.10 -2.02
CA ILE A 136 -8.05 -7.06 -2.46
C ILE A 136 -7.97 -5.94 -1.43
N PHE A 137 -6.74 -5.59 -1.07
CA PHE A 137 -6.41 -4.41 -0.30
C PHE A 137 -5.84 -3.34 -1.25
N THR A 138 -6.45 -2.17 -1.30
CA THR A 138 -5.97 -1.08 -2.14
C THR A 138 -5.02 -0.19 -1.35
N PHE A 139 -3.82 0.03 -1.88
CA PHE A 139 -2.81 0.91 -1.32
C PHE A 139 -2.54 2.07 -2.27
N VAL A 140 -2.96 3.28 -1.88
CA VAL A 140 -2.64 4.51 -2.62
C VAL A 140 -1.25 4.96 -2.23
N ASN A 141 -0.37 5.07 -3.21
CA ASN A 141 1.05 5.38 -3.02
C ASN A 141 1.42 6.76 -3.57
N LYS A 142 2.53 7.30 -3.09
CA LYS A 142 3.16 8.58 -3.52
C LYS A 142 2.33 9.82 -3.15
N LEU A 143 1.61 9.77 -2.04
CA LEU A 143 0.85 10.91 -1.49
C LEU A 143 1.72 12.11 -1.10
N ASP A 144 3.04 11.89 -1.01
CA ASP A 144 4.07 12.93 -0.84
C ASP A 144 4.21 13.86 -2.07
N ARG A 145 3.54 13.54 -3.18
CA ARG A 145 3.62 14.26 -4.46
C ARG A 145 2.28 14.87 -4.84
N TYR A 146 2.35 15.80 -5.80
CA TYR A 146 1.14 16.31 -6.44
C TYR A 146 0.39 15.17 -7.13
N GLY A 147 -0.92 15.10 -6.90
CA GLY A 147 -1.75 14.03 -7.40
C GLY A 147 -3.22 14.37 -7.48
N LYS A 148 -4.05 13.36 -7.62
CA LYS A 148 -5.51 13.50 -7.60
C LYS A 148 -5.97 13.74 -6.15
N ASN A 149 -7.06 14.51 -6.01
CA ASN A 149 -7.73 14.62 -4.72
C ASN A 149 -8.10 13.21 -4.22
N PRO A 150 -7.91 12.88 -2.94
CA PRO A 150 -8.22 11.56 -2.39
C PRO A 150 -9.67 11.11 -2.59
N ILE A 151 -10.64 12.02 -2.50
CA ILE A 151 -12.06 11.72 -2.75
C ILE A 151 -12.30 11.38 -4.21
N ASP A 152 -11.79 12.21 -5.14
CA ASP A 152 -11.92 11.95 -6.58
C ASP A 152 -11.26 10.63 -6.97
N LEU A 153 -10.13 10.31 -6.34
CA LEU A 153 -9.43 9.04 -6.58
C LEU A 153 -10.23 7.84 -6.04
N MET A 154 -10.87 7.98 -4.89
CA MET A 154 -11.75 6.96 -4.35
C MET A 154 -12.96 6.72 -5.28
N GLU A 155 -13.61 7.77 -5.76
CA GLU A 155 -14.70 7.67 -6.75
C GLU A 155 -14.23 7.02 -8.06
N GLU A 156 -13.02 7.35 -8.53
CA GLU A 156 -12.43 6.70 -9.71
C GLU A 156 -12.25 5.20 -9.48
N ILE A 157 -11.73 4.79 -8.31
CA ILE A 157 -11.52 3.40 -7.93
C ILE A 157 -12.87 2.66 -7.95
N GLU A 158 -13.88 3.20 -7.31
CA GLU A 158 -15.22 2.61 -7.26
C GLU A 158 -15.83 2.47 -8.65
N LYS A 159 -15.82 3.54 -9.42
CA LYS A 159 -16.42 3.59 -10.76
C LYS A 159 -15.69 2.70 -11.77
N VAL A 160 -14.35 2.70 -11.77
CA VAL A 160 -13.54 1.98 -12.76
C VAL A 160 -13.46 0.49 -12.46
N LEU A 161 -13.43 0.12 -11.17
CA LEU A 161 -13.31 -1.26 -10.72
C LEU A 161 -14.66 -1.90 -10.35
N GLU A 162 -15.73 -1.09 -10.30
CA GLU A 162 -17.09 -1.56 -9.93
C GLU A 162 -17.07 -2.27 -8.56
N ILE A 163 -16.58 -1.56 -7.55
CA ILE A 163 -16.50 -1.99 -6.16
C ILE A 163 -16.88 -0.83 -5.24
N ASP A 164 -17.32 -1.16 -4.04
CA ASP A 164 -17.42 -0.18 -2.96
C ASP A 164 -16.08 -0.10 -2.24
N ALA A 165 -15.58 1.12 -1.99
CA ALA A 165 -14.33 1.38 -1.31
C ALA A 165 -14.57 1.83 0.13
N TYR A 166 -13.86 1.22 1.08
CA TYR A 166 -13.85 1.65 2.46
C TYR A 166 -12.45 2.11 2.86
N PRO A 167 -12.22 3.42 3.03
CA PRO A 167 -10.91 3.92 3.43
C PRO A 167 -10.63 3.62 4.91
N MET A 168 -9.62 2.79 5.16
CA MET A 168 -9.14 2.45 6.49
C MET A 168 -8.31 3.59 7.11
N ASN A 169 -7.51 4.23 6.28
CA ASN A 169 -6.67 5.36 6.59
C ASN A 169 -7.00 6.51 5.65
N TRP A 170 -6.94 7.73 6.17
CA TRP A 170 -7.13 8.93 5.36
C TRP A 170 -5.89 9.81 5.41
N PRO A 171 -5.43 10.39 4.29
CA PRO A 171 -4.25 11.24 4.28
C PRO A 171 -4.52 12.56 5.00
N ILE A 172 -3.49 13.07 5.66
CA ILE A 172 -3.47 14.38 6.30
C ILE A 172 -2.54 15.26 5.48
N GLY A 173 -3.13 16.27 4.82
CA GLY A 173 -2.43 17.08 3.82
C GLY A 173 -2.25 16.33 2.48
N VAL A 174 -2.20 17.12 1.41
CA VAL A 174 -2.06 16.65 0.02
C VAL A 174 -1.12 17.58 -0.74
N ASP A 175 -0.81 17.25 -1.99
CA ASP A 175 -0.08 18.13 -2.93
C ASP A 175 1.25 18.66 -2.40
N GLY A 176 2.07 17.79 -1.85
CA GLY A 176 3.38 18.13 -1.30
C GLY A 176 3.35 18.59 0.17
N ASN A 177 2.17 18.70 0.77
CA ASN A 177 1.99 19.02 2.19
C ASN A 177 1.52 17.78 2.99
N TYR A 178 1.94 16.60 2.59
CA TYR A 178 1.58 15.34 3.25
C TYR A 178 2.26 15.21 4.61
N GLN A 179 1.47 15.23 5.68
CA GLN A 179 1.96 15.24 7.07
C GLN A 179 1.83 13.89 7.76
N GLY A 180 0.88 13.06 7.33
CA GLY A 180 0.62 11.80 7.99
C GLY A 180 -0.68 11.14 7.55
N VAL A 181 -1.20 10.26 8.39
CA VAL A 181 -2.47 9.57 8.16
C VAL A 181 -3.37 9.62 9.39
N TYR A 182 -4.67 9.68 9.15
CA TYR A 182 -5.70 9.43 10.14
C TYR A 182 -6.21 8.00 10.00
N ASN A 183 -6.03 7.19 11.03
CA ASN A 183 -6.55 5.83 11.11
C ASN A 183 -8.01 5.88 11.60
N ARG A 184 -8.96 5.69 10.69
CA ARG A 184 -10.40 5.81 10.99
C ARG A 184 -10.90 4.79 11.98
N ASN A 185 -10.36 3.57 11.96
CA ASN A 185 -10.81 2.51 12.86
C ASN A 185 -10.35 2.72 14.31
N LYS A 186 -9.18 3.33 14.49
CA LYS A 186 -8.60 3.57 15.80
C LYS A 186 -8.89 4.99 16.34
N GLY A 187 -9.37 5.90 15.47
CA GLY A 187 -9.45 7.32 15.82
C GLY A 187 -8.07 7.89 16.15
N GLN A 188 -7.06 7.59 15.34
CA GLN A 188 -5.67 7.87 15.65
C GLN A 188 -4.99 8.64 14.52
N ILE A 189 -4.31 9.73 14.85
CA ILE A 189 -3.42 10.45 13.95
C ILE A 189 -2.02 9.89 14.09
N GLU A 190 -1.39 9.60 12.96
CA GLU A 190 0.01 9.20 12.86
C GLU A 190 0.74 10.22 11.98
N LEU A 191 1.57 11.06 12.58
CA LEU A 191 2.37 12.07 11.88
C LEU A 191 3.76 11.51 11.56
N PHE A 192 4.28 11.88 10.40
CA PHE A 192 5.60 11.46 9.94
C PHE A 192 6.64 12.56 10.17
N ASN A 193 7.88 12.14 10.46
CA ASN A 193 9.01 13.05 10.57
C ASN A 193 9.46 13.59 9.21
N GLU A 194 9.77 14.88 9.15
CA GLU A 194 10.43 15.51 8.01
C GLU A 194 11.96 15.24 7.96
N ASP A 195 12.53 14.58 8.97
CA ASP A 195 13.98 14.40 9.17
C ASP A 195 14.68 13.42 8.21
N GLY A 196 14.02 13.06 7.11
CA GLY A 196 14.59 12.18 6.08
C GLY A 196 14.68 10.71 6.49
N SER A 197 14.10 10.33 7.61
CA SER A 197 14.04 8.92 8.05
C SER A 197 13.13 8.06 7.17
N HIS A 198 12.56 8.62 6.12
CA HIS A 198 11.67 7.97 5.16
C HIS A 198 10.52 7.19 5.82
N GLY A 199 9.92 7.75 6.86
CA GLY A 199 8.77 7.16 7.55
C GLY A 199 9.13 5.99 8.48
N GLN A 200 10.39 5.83 8.86
CA GLN A 200 10.79 4.84 9.86
C GLN A 200 10.36 5.23 11.28
N ASN A 201 10.21 6.51 11.54
CA ASN A 201 9.79 7.02 12.83
C ASN A 201 8.46 7.77 12.70
N ILE A 202 7.46 7.34 13.43
CA ILE A 202 6.23 8.11 13.67
C ILE A 202 6.58 9.17 14.70
N LEU A 203 6.42 10.44 14.36
CA LEU A 203 6.74 11.57 15.22
C LEU A 203 5.87 11.59 16.46
N SER A 204 4.59 11.41 16.23
CA SER A 204 3.59 11.33 17.29
C SER A 204 2.40 10.51 16.81
N SER A 205 1.88 9.74 17.73
CA SER A 205 0.63 9.03 17.55
C SER A 205 -0.30 9.52 18.66
N VAL A 206 -1.34 10.23 18.25
CA VAL A 206 -2.33 10.78 19.17
C VAL A 206 -3.66 10.11 18.89
N VAL A 207 -4.28 9.59 19.93
CA VAL A 207 -5.60 8.94 19.88
C VAL A 207 -6.66 9.94 20.32
N GLY A 208 -7.69 10.10 19.51
CA GLY A 208 -8.81 10.99 19.82
C GLY A 208 -9.85 11.02 18.72
N SER A 209 -10.96 11.71 18.95
CA SER A 209 -11.91 12.03 17.89
C SER A 209 -11.28 12.99 16.89
N VAL A 210 -11.67 12.91 15.61
CA VAL A 210 -11.19 13.85 14.58
C VAL A 210 -11.46 15.31 14.94
N ASP A 211 -12.53 15.58 15.71
CA ASP A 211 -12.91 16.92 16.16
C ASP A 211 -12.14 17.41 17.40
N ASP A 212 -11.16 16.63 17.90
CA ASP A 212 -10.41 17.01 19.10
C ASP A 212 -9.58 18.30 18.81
N PRO A 213 -9.74 19.36 19.65
CA PRO A 213 -8.97 20.59 19.48
C PRO A 213 -7.44 20.39 19.49
N ALA A 214 -6.95 19.35 20.16
CA ALA A 214 -5.53 19.01 20.16
C ALA A 214 -5.01 18.71 18.75
N PHE A 215 -5.85 18.19 17.86
CA PHE A 215 -5.46 17.96 16.47
C PHE A 215 -5.32 19.26 15.68
N ALA A 216 -6.14 20.27 15.99
CA ALA A 216 -6.01 21.59 15.38
C ALA A 216 -4.69 22.28 15.76
N GLU A 217 -4.23 22.10 17.00
CA GLU A 217 -2.92 22.63 17.45
C GLU A 217 -1.75 21.92 16.74
N MET A 218 -1.87 20.61 16.50
CA MET A 218 -0.80 19.81 15.88
C MET A 218 -0.71 19.99 14.37
N LEU A 219 -1.86 20.05 13.68
CA LEU A 219 -1.95 20.07 12.21
C LEU A 219 -2.02 21.49 11.62
N GLY A 220 -2.41 22.47 12.45
CA GLY A 220 -2.89 23.77 11.99
C GLY A 220 -4.36 23.76 11.61
N GLN A 221 -5.02 24.90 11.78
CA GLN A 221 -6.49 24.99 11.65
C GLN A 221 -7.00 24.59 10.26
N GLU A 222 -6.33 25.02 9.19
CA GLU A 222 -6.75 24.74 7.80
C GLU A 222 -6.71 23.24 7.49
N VAL A 223 -5.60 22.56 7.84
CA VAL A 223 -5.42 21.13 7.58
C VAL A 223 -6.38 20.30 8.42
N HIS A 224 -6.57 20.68 9.70
CA HIS A 224 -7.51 20.01 10.56
C HIS A 224 -8.96 20.15 10.10
N GLN A 225 -9.36 21.36 9.68
CA GLN A 225 -10.71 21.59 9.16
C GLN A 225 -10.96 20.75 7.89
N ALA A 226 -10.01 20.73 6.95
CA ALA A 226 -10.12 19.90 5.74
C ALA A 226 -10.24 18.39 6.11
N LEU A 227 -9.47 17.91 7.08
CA LEU A 227 -9.60 16.53 7.55
C LEU A 227 -10.99 16.24 8.13
N CYS A 228 -11.54 17.15 8.95
CA CYS A 228 -12.88 16.98 9.53
C CYS A 228 -13.96 16.91 8.43
N GLU A 229 -13.89 17.81 7.44
CA GLU A 229 -14.82 17.83 6.31
C GLU A 229 -14.76 16.54 5.49
N ASP A 230 -13.57 16.05 5.19
CA ASP A 230 -13.36 14.79 4.47
C ASP A 230 -13.94 13.60 5.26
N ILE A 231 -13.64 13.49 6.54
CA ILE A 231 -14.13 12.39 7.39
C ILE A 231 -15.66 12.43 7.52
N GLU A 232 -16.25 13.61 7.69
CA GLU A 232 -17.71 13.76 7.73
C GLU A 232 -18.37 13.29 6.40
N LEU A 233 -17.76 13.62 5.27
CA LEU A 233 -18.22 13.17 3.95
C LEU A 233 -18.13 11.65 3.82
N LEU A 234 -16.99 11.07 4.18
CA LEU A 234 -16.76 9.62 4.14
C LEU A 234 -17.73 8.83 5.04
N ASP A 235 -18.07 9.38 6.20
CA ASP A 235 -19.03 8.75 7.10
C ASP A 235 -20.47 8.80 6.57
N LYS A 236 -20.82 9.84 5.81
CA LYS A 236 -22.12 9.93 5.12
C LYS A 236 -22.21 8.91 3.99
N ILE A 237 -21.14 8.77 3.20
CA ILE A 237 -21.06 7.79 2.10
C ILE A 237 -21.14 6.36 2.66
N GLY A 238 -20.35 6.05 3.69
CA GLY A 238 -20.33 4.72 4.31
C GLY A 238 -21.64 4.26 4.92
N ARG A 239 -22.50 5.19 5.38
CA ARG A 239 -23.86 4.86 5.89
C ARG A 239 -24.88 4.59 4.80
N ALA A 240 -24.62 5.00 3.56
CA ALA A 240 -25.51 4.77 2.45
C ALA A 240 -25.37 3.35 1.85
N HIS A 241 -24.33 2.61 2.22
CA HIS A 241 -23.99 1.26 1.74
C HIS A 241 -24.25 0.16 2.78
N VAL A 242 -24.84 0.48 3.94
CA VAL A 242 -25.31 -0.45 4.97
C VAL A 242 -26.83 -0.42 5.00
#